data_14a24194b0ee84fc0caa5c901b12b441
#
_entry.id   14a24194b0ee84fc0caa5c901b12b441
#
_cell.length_a   1.000
_cell.length_b   1.000
_cell.length_c   1.000
_cell.angle_alpha   90.00
_cell.angle_beta   90.00
_cell.angle_gamma   90.00
#
_symmetry.space_group_name_H-M   'P 1'
#
loop_
_entity.id
_entity.type
_entity.pdbx_description
1 polymer ?
#
loop_
_entity_poly.entity_id
_entity_poly.type
_entity_poly.pdbx_seq_one_letter_code
_entity_poly.pdbx_strand_id
1 'polypeptide(L)'
;MKEVTAIVRINMMNKTKKALADAGIWSMTAGPALGRGKGIVDMDLLQGAEKGYEEAIAQLGQSGRLIPKRLLFMVLPNNLVDKAVKTIIRVNQTGKSGDGVIYVSPALDSINVRTGDSGDETLDEG
;
A
#
# COMPACT_ATOMS: atom_id res chain seq x y z
N MET A 1 -17.73 7.28 -3.51
CA MET A 1 -16.24 7.37 -3.52
C MET A 1 -15.63 6.47 -2.47
N LYS A 2 -14.42 6.07 -2.67
CA LYS A 2 -13.68 5.20 -1.74
C LYS A 2 -12.25 5.66 -1.58
N GLU A 3 -11.69 5.38 -0.42
CA GLU A 3 -10.26 5.52 -0.15
C GLU A 3 -9.56 4.25 -0.59
N VAL A 4 -8.46 4.41 -1.30
CA VAL A 4 -7.57 3.32 -1.66
C VAL A 4 -6.19 3.66 -1.12
N THR A 5 -5.69 2.82 -0.23
CA THR A 5 -4.36 2.96 0.35
C THR A 5 -3.53 1.75 -0.05
N ALA A 6 -2.42 1.99 -0.71
CA ALA A 6 -1.49 0.93 -1.11
C ALA A 6 -0.16 1.11 -0.41
N ILE A 7 0.42 0.01 0.03
CA ILE A 7 1.77 -0.02 0.59
C ILE A 7 2.60 -0.93 -0.29
N VAL A 8 3.63 -0.38 -0.90
CA VAL A 8 4.45 -1.08 -1.92
C VAL A 8 5.93 -0.93 -1.61
N ARG A 9 6.75 -1.72 -2.30
CA ARG A 9 8.22 -1.59 -2.19
C ARG A 9 8.68 -0.22 -2.69
N ILE A 10 9.72 0.31 -2.08
CA ILE A 10 10.31 1.61 -2.46
C ILE A 10 10.64 1.64 -3.96
N ASN A 11 11.28 0.59 -4.47
CA ASN A 11 11.72 0.52 -5.87
C ASN A 11 10.57 0.35 -6.87
N MET A 12 9.35 0.11 -6.40
CA MET A 12 8.17 -0.05 -7.26
C MET A 12 7.30 1.20 -7.31
N MET A 13 7.61 2.22 -6.50
CA MET A 13 6.78 3.42 -6.39
C MET A 13 6.64 4.15 -7.73
N ASN A 14 7.75 4.39 -8.43
CA ASN A 14 7.71 5.14 -9.69
C ASN A 14 6.94 4.39 -10.79
N LYS A 15 7.14 3.09 -10.88
CA LYS A 15 6.40 2.24 -11.83
C LYS A 15 4.91 2.22 -11.53
N THR A 16 4.56 2.17 -10.24
CA THR A 16 3.16 2.17 -9.81
C THR A 16 2.48 3.51 -10.13
N LYS A 17 3.13 4.63 -9.82
CA LYS A 17 2.62 5.97 -10.16
C LYS A 17 2.41 6.13 -11.67
N LYS A 18 3.38 5.68 -12.47
CA LYS A 18 3.29 5.78 -13.92
C LYS A 18 2.13 4.96 -14.47
N ALA A 19 1.98 3.73 -13.99
CA ALA A 19 0.89 2.86 -14.43
C ALA A 19 -0.49 3.41 -14.06
N LEU A 20 -0.61 4.00 -12.86
CA LEU A 20 -1.85 4.66 -12.44
C LEU A 20 -2.16 5.87 -13.32
N ALA A 21 -1.15 6.69 -13.63
CA ALA A 21 -1.32 7.83 -14.53
C ALA A 21 -1.76 7.38 -15.93
N ASP A 22 -1.14 6.34 -16.47
CA ASP A 22 -1.52 5.77 -17.76
C ASP A 22 -2.95 5.22 -17.76
N ALA A 23 -3.45 4.84 -16.60
CA ALA A 23 -4.83 4.38 -16.40
C ALA A 23 -5.82 5.53 -16.13
N GLY A 24 -5.37 6.78 -16.16
CA GLY A 24 -6.22 7.95 -15.92
C GLY A 24 -6.37 8.35 -14.46
N ILE A 25 -5.54 7.80 -13.58
CA ILE A 25 -5.58 8.08 -12.15
C ILE A 25 -4.35 8.91 -11.79
N TRP A 26 -4.56 10.21 -11.60
CA TRP A 26 -3.48 11.20 -11.43
C TRP A 26 -3.32 11.67 -10.00
N SER A 27 -4.43 11.91 -9.31
CA SER A 27 -4.42 12.53 -7.98
C SER A 27 -4.11 11.50 -6.92
N MET A 28 -3.02 11.71 -6.19
CA MET A 28 -2.62 10.83 -5.11
C MET A 28 -1.72 11.56 -4.13
N THR A 29 -1.66 11.04 -2.92
CA THR A 29 -0.71 11.45 -1.88
C THR A 29 0.24 10.27 -1.65
N ALA A 30 1.52 10.56 -1.59
CA ALA A 30 2.54 9.53 -1.39
C ALA A 30 3.47 9.93 -0.25
N GLY A 31 3.98 8.94 0.45
CA GLY A 31 4.92 9.18 1.54
C GLY A 31 5.66 7.93 1.94
N PRO A 32 6.63 8.08 2.87
CA PRO A 32 7.31 6.93 3.44
C PRO A 32 6.39 6.20 4.42
N ALA A 33 6.64 4.90 4.57
CA ALA A 33 5.96 4.08 5.56
C ALA A 33 6.94 3.04 6.10
N LEU A 34 6.64 2.53 7.27
CA LEU A 34 7.36 1.41 7.87
C LEU A 34 6.34 0.29 8.09
N GLY A 35 6.66 -0.91 7.63
CA GLY A 35 5.73 -2.01 7.72
C GLY A 35 6.39 -3.37 7.69
N ARG A 36 5.61 -4.37 8.06
CA ARG A 36 5.97 -5.78 7.89
C ARG A 36 4.70 -6.59 7.67
N GLY A 37 4.81 -7.59 6.82
CA GLY A 37 3.73 -8.55 6.59
C GLY A 37 4.00 -9.87 7.29
N LYS A 38 3.05 -10.77 7.21
CA LYS A 38 3.17 -12.12 7.79
C LYS A 38 4.35 -12.91 7.23
N GLY A 39 4.66 -12.74 5.95
CA GLY A 39 5.74 -13.47 5.28
C GLY A 39 7.16 -13.02 5.64
N ILE A 40 7.30 -11.91 6.38
CA ILE A 40 8.61 -11.44 6.84
C ILE A 40 9.07 -12.19 8.08
N VAL A 41 8.15 -12.76 8.84
CA VAL A 41 8.48 -13.55 10.04
C VAL A 41 8.92 -14.94 9.59
N ASP A 42 10.18 -15.29 9.89
CA ASP A 42 10.71 -16.63 9.62
C ASP A 42 10.15 -17.61 10.65
N MET A 43 9.39 -18.60 10.17
CA MET A 43 8.74 -19.57 11.04
C MET A 43 9.73 -20.44 11.81
N ASP A 44 10.88 -20.76 11.22
CA ASP A 44 11.91 -21.55 11.90
C ASP A 44 12.54 -20.75 13.03
N LEU A 45 12.80 -19.47 12.81
CA LEU A 45 13.28 -18.55 13.85
C LEU A 45 12.23 -18.38 14.95
N LEU A 46 10.96 -18.25 14.57
CA LEU A 46 9.87 -18.14 15.54
C LEU A 46 9.80 -19.37 16.43
N GLN A 47 9.87 -20.57 15.85
CA GLN A 47 9.87 -21.83 16.59
C GLN A 47 11.09 -21.93 17.51
N GLY A 48 12.27 -21.53 17.04
CA GLY A 48 13.47 -21.45 17.86
C GLY A 48 13.32 -20.52 19.05
N ALA A 49 12.74 -19.34 18.83
CA ALA A 49 12.47 -18.36 19.87
C ALA A 49 11.48 -18.91 20.92
N GLU A 50 10.44 -19.59 20.48
CA GLU A 50 9.46 -20.25 21.37
C GLU A 50 10.13 -21.33 22.23
N LYS A 51 11.15 -21.99 21.71
CA LYS A 51 11.95 -22.97 22.46
C LYS A 51 13.01 -22.34 23.36
N GLY A 52 13.17 -21.01 23.34
CA GLY A 52 14.12 -20.27 24.18
C GLY A 52 15.53 -20.18 23.67
N TYR A 53 15.79 -20.44 22.39
CA TYR A 53 17.12 -20.28 21.81
C TYR A 53 17.45 -18.80 21.61
N GLU A 54 18.46 -18.29 22.32
CA GLU A 54 18.84 -16.87 22.30
C GLU A 54 19.17 -16.35 20.90
N GLU A 55 19.90 -17.12 20.09
CA GLU A 55 20.22 -16.74 18.72
C GLU A 55 18.98 -16.59 17.86
N ALA A 56 18.03 -17.50 18.00
CA ALA A 56 16.77 -17.43 17.28
C ALA A 56 15.94 -16.23 17.74
N ILE A 57 15.93 -15.92 19.03
CA ILE A 57 15.25 -14.75 19.58
C ILE A 57 15.85 -13.46 19.03
N ALA A 58 17.20 -13.36 19.00
CA ALA A 58 17.87 -12.18 18.46
C ALA A 58 17.59 -12.00 16.97
N GLN A 59 17.63 -13.07 16.19
CA GLN A 59 17.32 -13.02 14.75
C GLN A 59 15.85 -12.73 14.49
N LEU A 60 14.96 -13.27 15.29
CA LEU A 60 13.52 -12.96 15.20
C LEU A 60 13.28 -11.48 15.46
N GLY A 61 13.96 -10.88 16.43
CA GLY A 61 13.90 -9.44 16.70
C GLY A 61 14.31 -8.61 15.49
N GLN A 62 15.32 -9.05 14.73
CA GLN A 62 15.72 -8.39 13.49
C GLN A 62 14.73 -8.65 12.35
N SER A 63 14.30 -9.89 12.17
CA SER A 63 13.32 -10.27 11.15
C SER A 63 11.97 -9.62 11.40
N GLY A 64 11.65 -9.34 12.65
CA GLY A 64 10.42 -8.66 13.02
C GLY A 64 10.47 -7.15 12.89
N ARG A 65 11.59 -6.55 12.47
CA ARG A 65 11.69 -5.10 12.28
C ARG A 65 10.78 -4.62 11.18
N LEU A 66 10.32 -3.38 11.35
CA LEU A 66 9.60 -2.69 10.30
C LEU A 66 10.54 -2.36 9.15
N ILE A 67 10.08 -2.61 7.95
CA ILE A 67 10.86 -2.40 6.73
C ILE A 67 10.37 -1.12 6.06
N PRO A 68 11.27 -0.25 5.56
CA PRO A 68 10.86 0.92 4.80
C PRO A 68 10.07 0.53 3.54
N LYS A 69 8.93 1.15 3.38
CA LYS A 69 8.01 0.99 2.27
C LYS A 69 7.58 2.35 1.76
N ARG A 70 6.74 2.36 0.74
CA ARG A 70 6.07 3.57 0.27
C ARG A 70 4.57 3.42 0.38
N LEU A 71 3.93 4.49 0.81
CA LEU A 71 2.49 4.57 0.92
C LEU A 71 1.95 5.43 -0.22
N LEU A 72 0.90 4.93 -0.88
CA LEU A 72 0.07 5.67 -1.82
C LEU A 72 -1.32 5.77 -1.25
N PHE A 73 -1.87 6.98 -1.22
CA PHE A 73 -3.23 7.23 -0.79
C PHE A 73 -3.98 7.98 -1.87
N MET A 74 -5.17 7.51 -2.19
CA MET A 74 -6.05 8.16 -3.16
C MET A 74 -7.50 8.01 -2.77
N VAL A 75 -8.31 8.97 -3.15
CA VAL A 75 -9.77 8.88 -3.05
C VAL A 75 -10.31 8.86 -4.47
N LEU A 76 -11.09 7.86 -4.79
CA LEU A 76 -11.53 7.61 -6.16
C LEU A 76 -13.05 7.50 -6.24
N PRO A 77 -13.66 7.92 -7.38
CA PRO A 77 -15.02 7.55 -7.65
C PRO A 77 -15.15 6.04 -7.75
N ASN A 78 -16.31 5.50 -7.44
CA ASN A 78 -16.52 4.06 -7.35
C ASN A 78 -16.11 3.31 -8.63
N ASN A 79 -16.32 3.93 -9.79
CA ASN A 79 -16.02 3.31 -11.09
C ASN A 79 -14.53 3.22 -11.41
N LEU A 80 -13.65 3.88 -10.66
CA LEU A 80 -12.19 3.79 -10.84
C LEU A 80 -11.50 2.85 -9.86
N VAL A 81 -12.19 2.44 -8.81
CA VAL A 81 -11.57 1.65 -7.72
C VAL A 81 -11.01 0.32 -8.23
N ASP A 82 -11.81 -0.43 -8.98
CA ASP A 82 -11.38 -1.73 -9.51
C ASP A 82 -10.17 -1.58 -10.44
N LYS A 83 -10.18 -0.58 -11.30
CA LYS A 83 -9.06 -0.28 -12.21
C LYS A 83 -7.79 0.06 -11.45
N ALA A 84 -7.89 0.87 -10.39
CA ALA A 84 -6.76 1.22 -9.54
C ALA A 84 -6.17 -0.02 -8.86
N VAL A 85 -7.01 -0.83 -8.24
CA VAL A 85 -6.59 -2.04 -7.54
C VAL A 85 -5.90 -3.02 -8.49
N LYS A 86 -6.50 -3.30 -9.63
CA LYS A 86 -5.92 -4.20 -10.63
C LYS A 86 -4.59 -3.69 -11.17
N THR A 87 -4.47 -2.39 -11.40
CA THR A 87 -3.24 -1.76 -11.87
C THR A 87 -2.12 -1.91 -10.86
N ILE A 88 -2.40 -1.64 -9.59
CA ILE A 88 -1.41 -1.77 -8.51
C ILE A 88 -0.96 -3.24 -8.37
N ILE A 89 -1.89 -4.18 -8.40
CA ILE A 89 -1.56 -5.61 -8.35
C ILE A 89 -0.67 -6.01 -9.51
N ARG A 90 -1.04 -5.65 -10.72
CA ARG A 90 -0.29 -6.01 -11.94
C ARG A 90 1.16 -5.55 -11.88
N VAL A 91 1.39 -4.35 -11.38
CA VAL A 91 2.74 -3.75 -11.31
C VAL A 91 3.58 -4.37 -10.19
N ASN A 92 2.96 -4.71 -9.05
CA ASN A 92 3.70 -5.07 -7.84
C ASN A 92 3.74 -6.56 -7.55
N GLN A 93 2.86 -7.35 -8.15
CA GLN A 93 2.76 -8.78 -7.85
C GLN A 93 3.95 -9.56 -8.39
N THR A 94 4.72 -10.17 -7.50
CA THR A 94 5.81 -11.09 -7.83
C THR A 94 5.53 -12.51 -7.33
N GLY A 95 4.55 -12.67 -6.45
CA GLY A 95 4.28 -13.92 -5.77
C GLY A 95 5.14 -14.15 -4.52
N LYS A 96 6.01 -13.19 -4.20
CA LYS A 96 6.89 -13.27 -3.03
C LYS A 96 6.40 -12.36 -1.91
N SER A 97 6.80 -12.68 -0.69
CA SER A 97 6.57 -11.81 0.47
C SER A 97 7.12 -10.41 0.22
N GLY A 98 6.39 -9.40 0.66
CA GLY A 98 6.80 -8.01 0.53
C GLY A 98 6.22 -7.31 -0.69
N ASP A 99 5.38 -7.96 -1.50
CA ASP A 99 4.74 -7.34 -2.66
C ASP A 99 3.88 -6.14 -2.27
N GLY A 100 3.29 -6.17 -1.08
CA GLY A 100 2.52 -5.07 -0.55
C GLY A 100 1.09 -5.44 -0.20
N VAL A 101 0.31 -4.43 0.15
CA VAL A 101 -1.08 -4.57 0.55
C VAL A 101 -1.88 -3.38 0.05
N ILE A 102 -3.14 -3.60 -0.26
CA ILE A 102 -4.08 -2.55 -0.64
C ILE A 102 -5.26 -2.60 0.32
N TYR A 103 -5.59 -1.45 0.91
CA TYR A 103 -6.77 -1.29 1.73
C TYR A 103 -7.78 -0.43 0.98
N VAL A 104 -9.03 -0.85 0.98
CA VAL A 104 -10.13 -0.12 0.36
C VAL A 104 -11.19 0.15 1.43
N SER A 105 -11.57 1.40 1.59
CA SER A 105 -12.58 1.80 2.55
C SER A 105 -13.52 2.84 1.96
N PRO A 106 -14.76 2.98 2.49
CA PRO A 106 -15.63 4.06 2.08
C PRO A 106 -15.05 5.43 2.44
N ALA A 107 -15.22 6.42 1.56
CA ALA A 107 -14.97 7.81 1.87
C ALA A 107 -16.31 8.55 1.90
N LEU A 108 -16.52 9.35 2.93
CA LEU A 108 -17.79 10.06 3.09
C LEU A 108 -17.89 11.26 2.16
N ASP A 109 -16.78 11.98 1.99
CA ASP A 109 -16.75 13.17 1.16
C ASP A 109 -15.33 13.54 0.79
N SER A 110 -15.20 14.39 -0.22
CA SER A 110 -13.94 15.01 -0.65
C SER A 110 -14.23 16.48 -0.91
N ILE A 111 -13.44 17.36 -0.33
CA ILE A 111 -13.67 18.80 -0.39
C ILE A 111 -12.39 19.47 -0.89
N ASN A 112 -12.52 20.25 -1.95
CA ASN A 112 -11.42 21.02 -2.51
C ASN A 112 -11.19 22.27 -1.65
N VAL A 113 -10.00 22.39 -1.07
CA VAL A 113 -9.69 23.51 -0.17
C VAL A 113 -9.70 24.84 -0.91
N ARG A 114 -9.20 24.86 -2.14
CA ARG A 114 -9.12 26.10 -2.92
C ARG A 114 -10.51 26.67 -3.28
N THR A 115 -11.46 25.81 -3.62
CA THR A 115 -12.78 26.23 -4.13
C THR A 115 -13.92 26.02 -3.16
N GLY A 116 -13.77 25.13 -2.19
CA GLY A 116 -14.85 24.70 -1.31
C GLY A 116 -15.81 23.69 -1.96
N ASP A 117 -15.57 23.28 -3.21
CA ASP A 117 -16.40 22.27 -3.87
C ASP A 117 -16.26 20.93 -3.17
N SER A 118 -17.32 20.12 -3.22
CA SER A 118 -17.38 18.81 -2.58
C SER A 118 -17.93 17.75 -3.52
N GLY A 119 -17.76 16.50 -3.14
CA GLY A 119 -18.28 15.35 -3.85
C GLY A 119 -17.37 14.85 -4.96
N ASP A 120 -17.90 14.00 -5.82
CA ASP A 120 -17.15 13.30 -6.87
C ASP A 120 -16.48 14.25 -7.88
N GLU A 121 -17.02 15.45 -8.06
CA GLU A 121 -16.42 16.44 -8.96
C GLU A 121 -15.05 16.94 -8.52
N THR A 122 -14.66 16.68 -7.26
CA THR A 122 -13.31 16.98 -6.75
C THR A 122 -12.29 15.90 -7.08
N LEU A 123 -12.74 14.77 -7.61
CA LEU A 123 -11.94 13.58 -7.87
C LEU A 123 -11.55 13.46 -9.35
N ASP A 124 -10.65 12.55 -9.65
CA ASP A 124 -10.33 12.19 -11.02
C ASP A 124 -11.56 11.61 -11.71
N GLU A 125 -11.73 11.93 -13.00
CA GLU A 125 -12.84 11.44 -13.78
C GLU A 125 -12.71 9.95 -14.08
N GLY A 126 -13.85 9.27 -13.94
CA GLY A 126 -13.96 7.85 -14.23
C GLY A 126 -14.24 7.48 -15.67
#